data_0d3f510228e088b42551403911598e4a
#
_entry.id   0d3f510228e088b42551403911598e4a
#
_cell.length_a   1.000
_cell.length_b   1.000
_cell.length_c   1.000
_cell.angle_alpha   90.00
_cell.angle_beta   90.00
_cell.angle_gamma   90.00
#
_symmetry.space_group_name_H-M   'P 1'
#
loop_
_entity.id
_entity.type
_entity.pdbx_description
1 polymer ?
#
loop_
_entity_poly.entity_id
_entity_poly.type
_entity_poly.pdbx_seq_one_letter_code
_entity_poly.pdbx_strand_id
1 'polypeptide(L)'
;METPIISLKKVTKRYKHFSALEEITLNVNPCEITGIIGPDGSGKSSLLKICSGVLSFQGNATFMDIDLSKNPESIKSHISFMPQGIGLNLYMDLSVEENINFFAEVKAVPPVKRDPLKKRLLDITGLAPFRERYAKHLSGGMKQKLGICCSLISKPEVLLLDEPSTGVDPLSRRQLWELLNSFISETGTTLVLATSYMDEAERCHTITFLHKGKIIFSGHPEQLMGPEKDLEEAFFEMLLEGKELPPFEIPFEKKVSVNSRTAIKIEGLSKYFNSFKAVDNVSLSIREGEIFGFLGPNGAGKTTLLKCILALLKIDGGSINVLGMPAGSPELKQWIGYMSQIFSLYGDLTVKENIELYGTLYEIEKKALKERMNWVINVSNLKGMENAIVKKLPLGIKQRLALGCATLNLPSILILDEPTSGVDPVARKSFWQLIGGLSDKLGMTVIVTTHNLVEADYCERIAIMNEGKVIAIDTPENLRKEFVDFHGDVYELYPDKQIDTETFSAREISITPFGRRYHLWKKGLTEVEIKTLSDAHKIGYRYIRKIRPPMEDVFIYFLEKK
;
A
#
# COMPACT_ATOMS: atom_id res chain seq x y z
N MET A 1 -14.96 30.31 -12.07
CA MET A 1 -14.30 29.43 -11.09
C MET A 1 -15.39 29.02 -10.11
N GLU A 2 -15.57 27.75 -9.90
CA GLU A 2 -16.52 27.26 -8.91
C GLU A 2 -16.04 27.62 -7.49
N THR A 3 -16.97 27.94 -6.58
CA THR A 3 -16.63 28.23 -5.19
C THR A 3 -16.13 26.95 -4.52
N PRO A 4 -14.95 26.96 -3.89
CA PRO A 4 -14.43 25.76 -3.23
C PRO A 4 -15.32 25.33 -2.07
N ILE A 5 -15.55 24.02 -1.92
CA ILE A 5 -16.35 23.46 -0.82
C ILE A 5 -15.59 23.53 0.53
N ILE A 6 -14.25 23.41 0.49
CA ILE A 6 -13.37 23.68 1.65
C ILE A 6 -12.33 24.69 1.19
N SER A 7 -12.13 25.75 1.96
CA SER A 7 -11.08 26.74 1.73
C SER A 7 -10.27 26.97 3.00
N LEU A 8 -8.96 26.74 2.89
CA LEU A 8 -7.98 26.98 3.95
C LEU A 8 -7.08 28.14 3.54
N LYS A 9 -6.90 29.14 4.42
CA LYS A 9 -6.05 30.30 4.17
C LYS A 9 -5.09 30.50 5.34
N LYS A 10 -3.79 30.28 5.10
CA LYS A 10 -2.71 30.39 6.08
C LYS A 10 -2.97 29.62 7.37
N VAL A 11 -3.48 28.40 7.23
CA VAL A 11 -3.81 27.54 8.38
C VAL A 11 -2.52 26.99 8.98
N THR A 12 -2.37 27.19 10.30
CA THR A 12 -1.22 26.72 11.08
C THR A 12 -1.69 25.88 12.25
N LYS A 13 -1.03 24.75 12.48
CA LYS A 13 -1.27 23.88 13.63
C LYS A 13 0.01 23.59 14.38
N ARG A 14 0.06 23.99 15.64
CA ARG A 14 1.18 23.71 16.55
C ARG A 14 0.77 22.76 17.66
N TYR A 15 1.63 21.81 17.94
CA TYR A 15 1.62 21.00 19.15
C TYR A 15 2.77 21.48 20.06
N LYS A 16 2.72 21.16 21.35
CA LYS A 16 3.63 21.74 22.39
C LYS A 16 5.08 22.01 21.93
N HIS A 17 5.68 21.10 21.16
CA HIS A 17 7.09 21.14 20.81
C HIS A 17 7.39 21.18 19.31
N PHE A 18 6.37 21.12 18.44
CA PHE A 18 6.56 21.13 17.00
C PHE A 18 5.37 21.74 16.25
N SER A 19 5.64 22.25 15.05
CA SER A 19 4.61 22.71 14.12
C SER A 19 4.26 21.56 13.19
N ALA A 20 2.99 21.13 13.22
CA ALA A 20 2.50 20.06 12.36
C ALA A 20 2.06 20.60 10.99
N LEU A 21 1.59 21.84 10.93
CA LEU A 21 1.19 22.54 9.71
C LEU A 21 1.62 24.01 9.82
N GLU A 22 2.17 24.55 8.73
CA GLU A 22 2.66 25.92 8.64
C GLU A 22 2.08 26.64 7.42
N GLU A 23 1.21 27.63 7.68
CA GLU A 23 0.62 28.53 6.68
C GLU A 23 -0.01 27.81 5.47
N ILE A 24 -0.71 26.71 5.71
CA ILE A 24 -1.38 25.93 4.66
C ILE A 24 -2.47 26.76 4.00
N THR A 25 -2.37 26.89 2.67
CA THR A 25 -3.41 27.48 1.83
C THR A 25 -3.81 26.43 0.80
N LEU A 26 -5.07 25.97 0.86
CA LEU A 26 -5.60 24.90 0.05
C LEU A 26 -7.08 25.12 -0.23
N ASN A 27 -7.50 24.91 -1.48
CA ASN A 27 -8.90 24.86 -1.87
C ASN A 27 -9.25 23.46 -2.34
N VAL A 28 -10.40 22.96 -1.91
CA VAL A 28 -11.01 21.71 -2.37
C VAL A 28 -12.26 22.07 -3.17
N ASN A 29 -12.31 21.64 -4.43
CA ASN A 29 -13.46 21.91 -5.28
C ASN A 29 -14.56 20.85 -5.08
N PRO A 30 -15.83 21.20 -5.30
CA PRO A 30 -16.94 20.26 -5.19
C PRO A 30 -16.84 19.16 -6.26
N CYS A 31 -17.37 17.98 -5.95
CA CYS A 31 -17.43 16.80 -6.84
C CYS A 31 -16.07 16.32 -7.37
N GLU A 32 -14.98 16.66 -6.70
CA GLU A 32 -13.62 16.23 -7.05
C GLU A 32 -13.03 15.30 -6.01
N ILE A 33 -12.01 14.55 -6.42
CA ILE A 33 -11.13 13.78 -5.53
C ILE A 33 -9.84 14.57 -5.34
N THR A 34 -9.60 15.07 -4.13
CA THR A 34 -8.36 15.76 -3.76
C THR A 34 -7.48 14.85 -2.93
N GLY A 35 -6.27 14.56 -3.41
CA GLY A 35 -5.27 13.76 -2.71
C GLY A 35 -4.32 14.64 -1.89
N ILE A 36 -4.14 14.31 -0.61
CA ILE A 36 -3.12 14.89 0.27
C ILE A 36 -2.03 13.84 0.45
N ILE A 37 -0.86 14.07 -0.14
CA ILE A 37 0.23 13.11 -0.23
C ILE A 37 1.44 13.64 0.54
N GLY A 38 2.20 12.75 1.17
CA GLY A 38 3.43 13.12 1.86
C GLY A 38 3.95 12.01 2.77
N PRO A 39 5.20 12.14 3.22
CA PRO A 39 5.81 11.19 4.14
C PRO A 39 5.06 11.12 5.48
N ASP A 40 5.38 10.09 6.28
CA ASP A 40 4.88 10.00 7.64
C ASP A 40 5.30 11.22 8.47
N GLY A 41 4.35 11.74 9.24
CA GLY A 41 4.58 12.95 10.05
C GLY A 41 4.54 14.28 9.26
N SER A 42 4.24 14.28 7.95
CA SER A 42 4.15 15.51 7.15
C SER A 42 2.97 16.42 7.52
N GLY A 43 1.96 15.89 8.26
CA GLY A 43 0.79 16.65 8.71
C GLY A 43 -0.54 16.26 8.07
N LYS A 44 -0.58 15.23 7.19
CA LYS A 44 -1.79 14.76 6.46
C LYS A 44 -3.01 14.59 7.36
N SER A 45 -2.88 13.73 8.38
CA SER A 45 -3.97 13.47 9.34
C SER A 45 -4.39 14.71 10.13
N SER A 46 -3.45 15.62 10.45
CA SER A 46 -3.78 16.89 11.12
C SER A 46 -4.61 17.79 10.22
N LEU A 47 -4.27 17.83 8.92
CA LEU A 47 -5.00 18.60 7.93
C LEU A 47 -6.43 18.07 7.75
N LEU A 48 -6.61 16.75 7.60
CA LEU A 48 -7.96 16.14 7.53
C LEU A 48 -8.79 16.39 8.79
N LYS A 49 -8.18 16.32 9.98
CA LYS A 49 -8.87 16.63 11.24
C LYS A 49 -9.28 18.10 11.36
N ILE A 50 -8.54 19.02 10.75
CA ILE A 50 -8.96 20.43 10.65
C ILE A 50 -10.14 20.54 9.69
N CYS A 51 -10.06 19.94 8.49
CA CYS A 51 -11.16 19.93 7.53
C CYS A 51 -12.44 19.30 8.10
N SER A 52 -12.32 18.34 9.03
CA SER A 52 -13.47 17.71 9.70
C SER A 52 -14.02 18.50 10.90
N GLY A 53 -13.43 19.66 11.24
CA GLY A 53 -13.82 20.46 12.39
C GLY A 53 -13.44 19.88 13.76
N VAL A 54 -12.66 18.78 13.80
CA VAL A 54 -12.27 18.10 15.04
C VAL A 54 -11.06 18.77 15.70
N LEU A 55 -10.17 19.40 14.94
CA LEU A 55 -8.91 19.94 15.43
C LEU A 55 -8.85 21.47 15.31
N SER A 56 -8.56 22.17 16.41
CA SER A 56 -8.35 23.60 16.42
C SER A 56 -7.08 24.01 15.70
N PHE A 57 -7.06 25.18 15.10
CA PHE A 57 -5.99 25.74 14.27
C PHE A 57 -5.89 27.25 14.40
N GLN A 58 -4.86 27.85 13.81
CA GLN A 58 -4.73 29.30 13.59
C GLN A 58 -4.87 29.56 12.09
N GLY A 59 -5.38 30.72 11.68
CA GLY A 59 -5.68 31.09 10.30
C GLY A 59 -7.17 31.04 10.01
N ASN A 60 -7.54 30.98 8.74
CA ASN A 60 -8.94 30.94 8.30
C ASN A 60 -9.23 29.63 7.59
N ALA A 61 -10.33 28.97 7.97
CA ALA A 61 -10.83 27.78 7.28
C ALA A 61 -12.35 27.85 7.17
N THR A 62 -12.86 27.60 5.98
CA THR A 62 -14.31 27.57 5.73
C THR A 62 -14.71 26.24 5.06
N PHE A 63 -15.91 25.80 5.36
CA PHE A 63 -16.61 24.69 4.73
C PHE A 63 -17.97 25.21 4.26
N MET A 64 -18.20 25.26 2.94
CA MET A 64 -19.45 25.82 2.37
C MET A 64 -19.81 27.18 3.00
N ASP A 65 -18.82 28.08 3.08
CA ASP A 65 -18.94 29.41 3.73
C ASP A 65 -19.09 29.41 5.27
N ILE A 66 -19.17 28.24 5.92
CA ILE A 66 -19.19 28.12 7.38
C ILE A 66 -17.76 28.25 7.93
N ASP A 67 -17.52 29.19 8.81
CA ASP A 67 -16.24 29.38 9.50
C ASP A 67 -16.00 28.24 10.50
N LEU A 68 -15.01 27.37 10.19
CA LEU A 68 -14.66 26.20 11.00
C LEU A 68 -14.10 26.56 12.38
N SER A 69 -13.58 27.78 12.56
CA SER A 69 -13.07 28.24 13.85
C SER A 69 -14.18 28.60 14.83
N LYS A 70 -15.34 29.01 14.31
CA LYS A 70 -16.48 29.47 15.11
C LYS A 70 -17.56 28.39 15.28
N ASN A 71 -17.86 27.68 14.18
CA ASN A 71 -18.99 26.75 14.12
C ASN A 71 -18.60 25.34 13.60
N PRO A 72 -17.62 24.66 14.21
CA PRO A 72 -17.17 23.34 13.71
C PRO A 72 -18.26 22.25 13.82
N GLU A 73 -19.23 22.40 14.72
CA GLU A 73 -20.29 21.42 14.93
C GLU A 73 -21.31 21.41 13.77
N SER A 74 -21.55 22.56 13.14
CA SER A 74 -22.57 22.71 12.10
C SER A 74 -22.25 21.92 10.80
N ILE A 75 -20.99 21.56 10.58
CA ILE A 75 -20.59 20.79 9.39
C ILE A 75 -20.72 19.28 9.56
N LYS A 76 -20.95 18.78 10.78
CA LYS A 76 -20.95 17.33 11.08
C LYS A 76 -22.04 16.54 10.34
N SER A 77 -23.14 17.19 9.96
CA SER A 77 -24.18 16.56 9.13
C SER A 77 -23.77 16.40 7.66
N HIS A 78 -22.88 17.26 7.17
CA HIS A 78 -22.45 17.33 5.77
C HIS A 78 -21.20 16.51 5.47
N ILE A 79 -20.47 16.11 6.52
CA ILE A 79 -19.15 15.48 6.39
C ILE A 79 -19.12 14.10 7.04
N SER A 80 -18.38 13.18 6.42
CA SER A 80 -17.97 11.92 7.07
C SER A 80 -16.44 11.84 7.08
N PHE A 81 -15.89 11.38 8.20
CA PHE A 81 -14.45 11.23 8.39
C PHE A 81 -14.11 9.81 8.83
N MET A 82 -13.25 9.16 8.05
CA MET A 82 -12.64 7.87 8.38
C MET A 82 -11.19 8.10 8.80
N PRO A 83 -10.84 7.94 10.08
CA PRO A 83 -9.48 8.13 10.57
C PRO A 83 -8.57 6.98 10.16
N GLN A 84 -7.26 7.21 10.15
CA GLN A 84 -6.25 6.21 9.94
C GLN A 84 -6.32 5.09 10.98
N GLY A 85 -6.16 3.85 10.53
CA GLY A 85 -6.10 2.65 11.39
C GLY A 85 -7.24 1.68 11.15
N ILE A 86 -6.87 0.41 10.96
CA ILE A 86 -7.82 -0.65 10.61
C ILE A 86 -8.86 -0.83 11.73
N GLY A 87 -10.10 -0.49 11.43
CA GLY A 87 -11.24 -0.71 12.30
C GLY A 87 -11.35 0.25 13.49
N LEU A 88 -10.57 1.35 13.55
CA LEU A 88 -10.68 2.34 14.63
C LEU A 88 -12.03 3.07 14.65
N ASN A 89 -12.71 3.11 13.52
CA ASN A 89 -14.04 3.66 13.37
C ASN A 89 -15.17 2.61 13.46
N LEU A 90 -14.85 1.37 13.88
CA LEU A 90 -15.83 0.28 13.97
C LEU A 90 -16.04 -0.18 15.40
N TYR A 91 -17.25 -0.61 15.69
CA TYR A 91 -17.58 -1.31 16.91
C TYR A 91 -17.33 -2.80 16.71
N MET A 92 -16.28 -3.32 17.32
CA MET A 92 -15.76 -4.67 17.07
C MET A 92 -16.71 -5.79 17.50
N ASP A 93 -17.56 -5.52 18.49
CA ASP A 93 -18.57 -6.45 19.02
C ASP A 93 -19.93 -6.32 18.34
N LEU A 94 -20.05 -5.47 17.33
CA LEU A 94 -21.20 -5.40 16.44
C LEU A 94 -20.91 -6.16 15.14
N SER A 95 -21.96 -6.70 14.54
CA SER A 95 -21.89 -7.31 13.20
C SER A 95 -21.65 -6.26 12.12
N VAL A 96 -21.38 -6.71 10.89
CA VAL A 96 -21.27 -5.84 9.72
C VAL A 96 -22.53 -4.98 9.55
N GLU A 97 -23.71 -5.60 9.61
CA GLU A 97 -24.98 -4.91 9.44
C GLU A 97 -25.28 -3.95 10.59
N GLU A 98 -25.03 -4.35 11.83
CA GLU A 98 -25.23 -3.52 13.01
C GLU A 98 -24.31 -2.30 13.02
N ASN A 99 -23.03 -2.44 12.57
CA ASN A 99 -22.16 -1.27 12.41
C ASN A 99 -22.75 -0.25 11.44
N ILE A 100 -23.19 -0.68 10.25
CA ILE A 100 -23.77 0.23 9.25
C ILE A 100 -25.05 0.89 9.80
N ASN A 101 -25.92 0.12 10.46
CA ASN A 101 -27.15 0.63 11.06
C ASN A 101 -26.85 1.67 12.15
N PHE A 102 -25.86 1.41 13.02
CA PHE A 102 -25.44 2.33 14.06
C PHE A 102 -25.01 3.69 13.48
N PHE A 103 -24.13 3.69 12.46
CA PHE A 103 -23.69 4.94 11.85
C PHE A 103 -24.83 5.66 11.10
N ALA A 104 -25.74 4.92 10.49
CA ALA A 104 -26.93 5.49 9.88
C ALA A 104 -27.83 6.19 10.91
N GLU A 105 -28.02 5.58 12.08
CA GLU A 105 -28.82 6.15 13.17
C GLU A 105 -28.16 7.39 13.78
N VAL A 106 -26.84 7.34 14.03
CA VAL A 106 -26.07 8.51 14.50
C VAL A 106 -26.20 9.70 13.54
N LYS A 107 -26.29 9.43 12.24
CA LYS A 107 -26.48 10.44 11.18
C LYS A 107 -27.95 10.72 10.86
N ALA A 108 -28.89 10.19 11.65
CA ALA A 108 -30.34 10.35 11.47
C ALA A 108 -30.84 9.98 10.05
N VAL A 109 -30.24 8.96 9.43
CA VAL A 109 -30.67 8.46 8.10
C VAL A 109 -31.93 7.62 8.25
N PRO A 110 -33.08 8.01 7.63
CA PRO A 110 -34.30 7.25 7.72
C PRO A 110 -34.19 5.85 7.14
N PRO A 111 -34.86 4.82 7.72
CA PRO A 111 -34.78 3.42 7.22
C PRO A 111 -35.09 3.29 5.72
N VAL A 112 -36.06 4.03 5.21
CA VAL A 112 -36.46 4.02 3.80
C VAL A 112 -35.31 4.41 2.87
N LYS A 113 -34.41 5.31 3.29
CA LYS A 113 -33.22 5.71 2.53
C LYS A 113 -32.03 4.80 2.84
N ARG A 114 -31.92 4.36 4.11
CA ARG A 114 -30.82 3.52 4.61
C ARG A 114 -30.79 2.15 3.95
N ASP A 115 -31.92 1.44 3.95
CA ASP A 115 -31.92 0.01 3.62
C ASP A 115 -31.57 -0.30 2.16
N PRO A 116 -32.05 0.46 1.14
CA PRO A 116 -31.58 0.28 -0.24
C PRO A 116 -30.08 0.58 -0.41
N LEU A 117 -29.59 1.65 0.22
CA LEU A 117 -28.19 2.04 0.14
C LEU A 117 -27.29 1.03 0.86
N LYS A 118 -27.70 0.57 2.06
CA LYS A 118 -26.99 -0.48 2.81
C LYS A 118 -26.83 -1.75 1.97
N LYS A 119 -27.93 -2.23 1.38
CA LYS A 119 -27.89 -3.40 0.51
C LYS A 119 -26.87 -3.22 -0.61
N ARG A 120 -26.93 -2.09 -1.33
CA ARG A 120 -26.02 -1.77 -2.41
C ARG A 120 -24.54 -1.72 -1.96
N LEU A 121 -24.25 -1.04 -0.84
CA LEU A 121 -22.90 -0.96 -0.29
C LEU A 121 -22.35 -2.35 0.08
N LEU A 122 -23.19 -3.21 0.68
CA LEU A 122 -22.82 -4.58 1.02
C LEU A 122 -22.54 -5.43 -0.23
N ASP A 123 -23.35 -5.27 -1.29
CA ASP A 123 -23.19 -6.01 -2.54
C ASP A 123 -21.88 -5.63 -3.25
N ILE A 124 -21.64 -4.33 -3.46
CA ILE A 124 -20.44 -3.83 -4.16
C ILE A 124 -19.15 -4.19 -3.40
N THR A 125 -19.18 -4.12 -2.06
CA THR A 125 -18.00 -4.43 -1.24
C THR A 125 -17.78 -5.93 -1.04
N GLY A 126 -18.72 -6.78 -1.47
CA GLY A 126 -18.70 -8.22 -1.22
C GLY A 126 -18.91 -8.60 0.25
N LEU A 127 -19.46 -7.69 1.06
CA LEU A 127 -19.73 -7.93 2.49
C LEU A 127 -21.10 -8.57 2.75
N ALA A 128 -21.97 -8.67 1.75
CA ALA A 128 -23.31 -9.23 1.89
C ALA A 128 -23.36 -10.65 2.51
N PRO A 129 -22.46 -11.60 2.14
CA PRO A 129 -22.42 -12.93 2.76
C PRO A 129 -21.99 -12.92 4.24
N PHE A 130 -21.39 -11.81 4.69
CA PHE A 130 -20.81 -11.66 6.03
C PHE A 130 -21.59 -10.70 6.93
N ARG A 131 -22.80 -10.30 6.52
CA ARG A 131 -23.58 -9.25 7.20
C ARG A 131 -23.79 -9.51 8.69
N GLU A 132 -23.90 -10.76 9.11
CA GLU A 132 -24.12 -11.18 10.51
C GLU A 132 -22.81 -11.43 11.28
N ARG A 133 -21.65 -11.39 10.57
CA ARG A 133 -20.36 -11.63 11.19
C ARG A 133 -19.90 -10.40 11.99
N TYR A 134 -19.43 -10.62 13.22
CA TYR A 134 -18.87 -9.57 14.05
C TYR A 134 -17.63 -8.93 13.42
N ALA A 135 -17.50 -7.60 13.56
CA ALA A 135 -16.39 -6.84 12.97
C ALA A 135 -15.01 -7.34 13.45
N LYS A 136 -14.88 -7.82 14.69
CA LYS A 136 -13.64 -8.40 15.21
C LYS A 136 -13.16 -9.62 14.43
N HIS A 137 -14.05 -10.37 13.80
CA HIS A 137 -13.75 -11.58 13.02
C HIS A 137 -13.54 -11.31 11.52
N LEU A 138 -13.56 -10.07 11.09
CA LEU A 138 -13.27 -9.67 9.71
C LEU A 138 -11.76 -9.54 9.48
N SER A 139 -11.32 -9.79 8.24
CA SER A 139 -9.96 -9.46 7.81
C SER A 139 -9.73 -7.93 7.81
N GLY A 140 -8.46 -7.50 7.74
CA GLY A 140 -8.12 -6.08 7.68
C GLY A 140 -8.81 -5.36 6.51
N GLY A 141 -8.74 -5.93 5.30
CA GLY A 141 -9.41 -5.38 4.12
C GLY A 141 -10.94 -5.33 4.25
N MET A 142 -11.57 -6.36 4.85
CA MET A 142 -13.01 -6.34 5.11
C MET A 142 -13.40 -5.27 6.13
N LYS A 143 -12.58 -5.02 7.16
CA LYS A 143 -12.80 -3.93 8.13
C LYS A 143 -12.71 -2.57 7.45
N GLN A 144 -11.75 -2.37 6.55
CA GLN A 144 -11.64 -1.13 5.80
C GLN A 144 -12.88 -0.90 4.90
N LYS A 145 -13.29 -1.92 4.14
CA LYS A 145 -14.52 -1.86 3.34
C LYS A 145 -15.75 -1.51 4.20
N LEU A 146 -15.90 -2.15 5.37
CA LEU A 146 -16.97 -1.84 6.32
C LEU A 146 -16.89 -0.39 6.82
N GLY A 147 -15.70 0.10 7.18
CA GLY A 147 -15.49 1.49 7.62
C GLY A 147 -15.94 2.50 6.57
N ILE A 148 -15.67 2.22 5.30
CA ILE A 148 -16.12 3.06 4.19
C ILE A 148 -17.63 2.96 4.01
N CYS A 149 -18.25 1.77 4.08
CA CYS A 149 -19.70 1.64 4.06
C CYS A 149 -20.37 2.47 5.17
N CYS A 150 -19.82 2.43 6.39
CA CYS A 150 -20.30 3.24 7.52
C CYS A 150 -20.15 4.75 7.25
N SER A 151 -19.09 5.16 6.55
CA SER A 151 -18.87 6.56 6.21
C SER A 151 -19.78 7.05 5.07
N LEU A 152 -20.15 6.17 4.13
CA LEU A 152 -20.96 6.48 2.96
C LEU A 152 -22.47 6.40 3.21
N ILE A 153 -22.93 5.72 4.28
CA ILE A 153 -24.36 5.45 4.51
C ILE A 153 -25.19 6.73 4.67
N SER A 154 -24.57 7.83 5.09
CA SER A 154 -25.23 9.13 5.23
C SER A 154 -25.28 9.95 3.94
N LYS A 155 -24.66 9.51 2.85
CA LYS A 155 -24.43 10.28 1.62
C LYS A 155 -23.84 11.67 1.92
N PRO A 156 -22.64 11.75 2.50
CA PRO A 156 -22.05 13.03 2.90
C PRO A 156 -21.73 13.89 1.68
N GLU A 157 -21.77 15.21 1.82
CA GLU A 157 -21.31 16.14 0.78
C GLU A 157 -19.78 16.10 0.65
N VAL A 158 -19.08 15.91 1.77
CA VAL A 158 -17.64 15.68 1.79
C VAL A 158 -17.29 14.42 2.58
N LEU A 159 -16.53 13.54 1.93
CA LEU A 159 -15.94 12.35 2.52
C LEU A 159 -14.45 12.58 2.75
N LEU A 160 -13.98 12.44 3.97
CA LEU A 160 -12.57 12.52 4.34
C LEU A 160 -12.06 11.13 4.69
N LEU A 161 -11.02 10.65 3.99
CA LEU A 161 -10.43 9.34 4.22
C LEU A 161 -8.93 9.49 4.55
N ASP A 162 -8.52 8.96 5.69
CA ASP A 162 -7.13 8.99 6.15
C ASP A 162 -6.52 7.59 6.00
N GLU A 163 -5.67 7.41 4.98
CA GLU A 163 -4.99 6.14 4.65
C GLU A 163 -5.97 4.95 4.50
N PRO A 164 -7.03 5.03 3.67
CA PRO A 164 -8.11 4.04 3.66
C PRO A 164 -7.71 2.68 3.12
N SER A 165 -6.63 2.57 2.36
CA SER A 165 -6.18 1.32 1.74
C SER A 165 -4.94 0.71 2.38
N THR A 166 -4.42 1.31 3.46
CA THR A 166 -3.27 0.76 4.17
C THR A 166 -3.55 -0.65 4.70
N GLY A 167 -2.71 -1.63 4.30
CA GLY A 167 -2.90 -3.04 4.65
C GLY A 167 -4.03 -3.76 3.89
N VAL A 168 -4.56 -3.12 2.84
CA VAL A 168 -5.56 -3.71 1.94
C VAL A 168 -4.86 -4.32 0.73
N ASP A 169 -5.18 -5.57 0.40
CA ASP A 169 -4.64 -6.26 -0.77
C ASP A 169 -5.10 -5.62 -2.10
N PRO A 170 -4.38 -5.86 -3.22
CA PRO A 170 -4.64 -5.19 -4.50
C PRO A 170 -6.08 -5.36 -5.01
N LEU A 171 -6.62 -6.57 -4.93
CA LEU A 171 -7.99 -6.83 -5.39
C LEU A 171 -9.02 -6.07 -4.57
N SER A 172 -8.87 -6.09 -3.24
CA SER A 172 -9.73 -5.34 -2.33
C SER A 172 -9.57 -3.82 -2.51
N ARG A 173 -8.36 -3.33 -2.82
CA ARG A 173 -8.09 -1.91 -3.12
C ARG A 173 -8.79 -1.49 -4.40
N ARG A 174 -8.71 -2.28 -5.47
CA ARG A 174 -9.42 -2.02 -6.72
C ARG A 174 -10.93 -1.90 -6.51
N GLN A 175 -11.54 -2.89 -5.82
CA GLN A 175 -12.97 -2.85 -5.49
C GLN A 175 -13.35 -1.62 -4.65
N LEU A 176 -12.45 -1.18 -3.77
CA LEU A 176 -12.63 0.04 -3.00
C LEU A 176 -12.70 1.28 -3.90
N TRP A 177 -11.78 1.40 -4.85
CA TRP A 177 -11.77 2.51 -5.79
C TRP A 177 -12.96 2.49 -6.76
N GLU A 178 -13.40 1.32 -7.21
CA GLU A 178 -14.62 1.15 -8.00
C GLU A 178 -15.84 1.66 -7.22
N LEU A 179 -15.97 1.29 -5.94
CA LEU A 179 -17.01 1.79 -5.06
C LEU A 179 -16.98 3.33 -4.92
N LEU A 180 -15.80 3.89 -4.61
CA LEU A 180 -15.63 5.33 -4.43
C LEU A 180 -15.98 6.10 -5.70
N ASN A 181 -15.47 5.68 -6.86
CA ASN A 181 -15.74 6.31 -8.14
C ASN A 181 -17.23 6.27 -8.50
N SER A 182 -17.88 5.09 -8.38
CA SER A 182 -19.32 4.93 -8.62
C SER A 182 -20.13 5.83 -7.66
N PHE A 183 -19.79 5.85 -6.39
CA PHE A 183 -20.51 6.64 -5.40
C PHE A 183 -20.37 8.15 -5.64
N ILE A 184 -19.15 8.62 -5.94
CA ILE A 184 -18.88 10.04 -6.21
C ILE A 184 -19.64 10.50 -7.46
N SER A 185 -19.60 9.71 -8.53
CA SER A 185 -20.29 10.06 -9.79
C SER A 185 -21.80 10.15 -9.65
N GLU A 186 -22.40 9.33 -8.79
CA GLU A 186 -23.86 9.29 -8.60
C GLU A 186 -24.37 10.31 -7.59
N THR A 187 -23.58 10.61 -6.57
CA THR A 187 -24.05 11.47 -5.46
C THR A 187 -23.49 12.90 -5.52
N GLY A 188 -22.45 13.13 -6.33
CA GLY A 188 -21.72 14.41 -6.31
C GLY A 188 -20.88 14.61 -5.03
N THR A 189 -20.62 13.57 -4.25
CA THR A 189 -19.81 13.66 -3.04
C THR A 189 -18.38 14.10 -3.38
N THR A 190 -17.84 15.05 -2.65
CA THR A 190 -16.44 15.46 -2.74
C THR A 190 -15.59 14.54 -1.87
N LEU A 191 -14.47 14.04 -2.39
CA LEU A 191 -13.55 13.20 -1.63
C LEU A 191 -12.23 13.93 -1.34
N VAL A 192 -11.82 13.94 -0.09
CA VAL A 192 -10.45 14.33 0.31
C VAL A 192 -9.76 13.11 0.91
N LEU A 193 -8.71 12.68 0.26
CA LEU A 193 -7.96 11.47 0.58
C LEU A 193 -6.56 11.81 1.06
N ALA A 194 -6.19 11.43 2.27
CA ALA A 194 -4.79 11.38 2.66
C ALA A 194 -4.21 9.99 2.37
N THR A 195 -3.11 9.94 1.66
CA THR A 195 -2.46 8.67 1.30
C THR A 195 -0.95 8.78 1.19
N SER A 196 -0.27 7.67 1.40
CA SER A 196 1.14 7.46 1.09
C SER A 196 1.35 6.61 -0.18
N TYR A 197 0.29 6.20 -0.85
CA TYR A 197 0.37 5.41 -2.08
C TYR A 197 0.27 6.31 -3.31
N MET A 198 1.29 6.25 -4.19
CA MET A 198 1.35 7.08 -5.40
C MET A 198 0.32 6.65 -6.45
N ASP A 199 0.02 5.37 -6.56
CA ASP A 199 -1.05 4.86 -7.41
C ASP A 199 -2.43 5.40 -7.02
N GLU A 200 -2.67 5.69 -5.74
CA GLU A 200 -3.89 6.39 -5.30
C GLU A 200 -3.86 7.88 -5.61
N ALA A 201 -2.69 8.50 -5.46
CA ALA A 201 -2.49 9.90 -5.82
C ALA A 201 -2.76 10.14 -7.31
N GLU A 202 -2.33 9.23 -8.15
CA GLU A 202 -2.58 9.27 -9.59
C GLU A 202 -4.07 9.17 -9.97
N ARG A 203 -4.89 8.59 -9.09
CA ARG A 203 -6.35 8.49 -9.28
C ARG A 203 -7.09 9.77 -8.90
N CYS A 204 -6.42 10.73 -8.23
CA CYS A 204 -7.03 11.98 -7.78
C CYS A 204 -7.14 13.01 -8.91
N HIS A 205 -8.13 13.91 -8.80
CA HIS A 205 -8.29 15.05 -9.70
C HIS A 205 -7.21 16.10 -9.46
N THR A 206 -6.99 16.41 -8.18
CA THR A 206 -5.97 17.31 -7.68
C THR A 206 -5.15 16.61 -6.60
N ILE A 207 -3.87 16.89 -6.57
CA ILE A 207 -2.96 16.40 -5.53
C ILE A 207 -2.28 17.57 -4.83
N THR A 208 -2.03 17.39 -3.55
CA THR A 208 -1.28 18.34 -2.73
C THR A 208 -0.17 17.59 -2.02
N PHE A 209 1.09 17.89 -2.37
CA PHE A 209 2.24 17.31 -1.68
C PHE A 209 2.57 18.09 -0.43
N LEU A 210 2.53 17.40 0.71
CA LEU A 210 2.79 17.94 2.03
C LEU A 210 4.12 17.40 2.58
N HIS A 211 5.04 18.31 2.91
CA HIS A 211 6.33 17.97 3.51
C HIS A 211 6.63 18.88 4.70
N LYS A 212 6.97 18.30 5.86
CA LYS A 212 7.30 19.04 7.10
C LYS A 212 6.28 20.14 7.42
N GLY A 213 5.00 19.85 7.25
CA GLY A 213 3.91 20.77 7.53
C GLY A 213 3.69 21.86 6.49
N LYS A 214 4.34 21.82 5.33
CA LYS A 214 4.20 22.81 4.23
C LYS A 214 3.73 22.14 2.95
N ILE A 215 2.95 22.86 2.15
CA ILE A 215 2.62 22.45 0.79
C ILE A 215 3.82 22.76 -0.10
N ILE A 216 4.37 21.74 -0.77
CA ILE A 216 5.46 21.88 -1.75
C ILE A 216 4.94 21.84 -3.20
N PHE A 217 3.75 21.26 -3.42
CA PHE A 217 3.05 21.26 -4.70
C PHE A 217 1.55 21.15 -4.47
N SER A 218 0.76 21.80 -5.32
CA SER A 218 -0.69 21.61 -5.39
C SER A 218 -1.15 21.84 -6.84
N GLY A 219 -1.77 20.81 -7.45
CA GLY A 219 -2.20 20.85 -8.84
C GLY A 219 -2.68 19.49 -9.35
N HIS A 220 -2.80 19.35 -10.65
CA HIS A 220 -3.16 18.07 -11.27
C HIS A 220 -1.95 17.12 -11.35
N PRO A 221 -2.11 15.80 -11.14
CA PRO A 221 -1.01 14.82 -11.23
C PRO A 221 -0.21 14.93 -12.55
N GLU A 222 -0.90 15.16 -13.67
CA GLU A 222 -0.30 15.22 -15.00
C GLU A 222 0.71 16.37 -15.19
N GLN A 223 0.65 17.40 -14.34
CA GLN A 223 1.63 18.50 -14.36
C GLN A 223 3.03 18.04 -13.95
N LEU A 224 3.10 16.91 -13.26
CA LEU A 224 4.33 16.33 -12.74
C LEU A 224 4.79 15.11 -13.51
N MET A 225 3.85 14.41 -14.15
CA MET A 225 4.11 13.20 -14.92
C MET A 225 4.56 13.53 -16.34
N GLY A 226 5.42 12.68 -16.90
CA GLY A 226 5.92 12.79 -18.28
C GLY A 226 5.91 11.43 -18.99
N PRO A 227 6.38 11.36 -20.26
CA PRO A 227 6.46 10.10 -20.99
C PRO A 227 7.34 9.04 -20.31
N GLU A 228 8.38 9.49 -19.62
CA GLU A 228 9.38 8.64 -18.94
C GLU A 228 9.42 8.86 -17.43
N LYS A 229 8.54 9.71 -16.88
CA LYS A 229 8.55 10.09 -15.47
C LYS A 229 7.20 9.82 -14.83
N ASP A 230 7.18 8.96 -13.83
CA ASP A 230 6.00 8.69 -13.01
C ASP A 230 5.84 9.71 -11.86
N LEU A 231 4.71 9.63 -11.16
CA LEU A 231 4.41 10.55 -10.06
C LEU A 231 5.32 10.32 -8.86
N GLU A 232 5.77 9.08 -8.63
CA GLU A 232 6.66 8.73 -7.52
C GLU A 232 8.05 9.36 -7.71
N GLU A 233 8.59 9.29 -8.94
CA GLU A 233 9.86 9.95 -9.29
C GLU A 233 9.77 11.46 -9.14
N ALA A 234 8.69 12.07 -9.65
CA ALA A 234 8.46 13.51 -9.50
C ALA A 234 8.39 13.96 -8.03
N PHE A 235 7.71 13.17 -7.20
CA PHE A 235 7.64 13.39 -5.77
C PHE A 235 9.01 13.32 -5.09
N PHE A 236 9.83 12.34 -5.45
CA PHE A 236 11.19 12.22 -4.92
C PHE A 236 12.08 13.39 -5.30
N GLU A 237 12.05 13.83 -6.55
CA GLU A 237 12.84 14.99 -6.98
C GLU A 237 12.49 16.25 -6.18
N MET A 238 11.21 16.50 -5.93
CA MET A 238 10.77 17.63 -5.11
C MET A 238 11.22 17.51 -3.66
N LEU A 239 11.12 16.31 -3.07
CA LEU A 239 11.51 16.09 -1.67
C LEU A 239 13.01 16.19 -1.45
N LEU A 240 13.79 15.72 -2.42
CA LEU A 240 15.24 15.66 -2.34
C LEU A 240 15.91 16.88 -2.98
N GLU A 241 15.13 17.86 -3.46
CA GLU A 241 15.64 19.07 -4.15
C GLU A 241 16.60 18.70 -5.30
N GLY A 242 16.26 17.63 -6.05
CA GLY A 242 17.08 17.09 -7.14
C GLY A 242 18.33 16.31 -6.69
N LYS A 243 18.48 16.03 -5.40
CA LYS A 243 19.56 15.18 -4.89
C LYS A 243 19.11 13.71 -4.85
N GLU A 244 20.02 12.83 -5.17
CA GLU A 244 19.77 11.40 -4.97
C GLU A 244 19.80 11.03 -3.49
N LEU A 245 19.05 9.98 -3.12
CA LEU A 245 19.21 9.39 -1.79
C LEU A 245 20.65 8.90 -1.65
N PRO A 246 21.36 9.24 -0.55
CA PRO A 246 22.73 8.78 -0.39
C PRO A 246 22.78 7.25 -0.40
N PRO A 247 23.73 6.65 -1.15
CA PRO A 247 23.90 5.22 -1.18
C PRO A 247 24.24 4.70 0.22
N PHE A 248 23.70 3.53 0.56
CA PHE A 248 24.07 2.87 1.81
C PHE A 248 25.46 2.27 1.70
N GLU A 249 26.34 2.66 2.61
CA GLU A 249 27.62 2.00 2.77
C GLU A 249 27.42 0.67 3.52
N ILE A 250 27.78 -0.42 2.86
CA ILE A 250 27.85 -1.75 3.46
C ILE A 250 29.35 -2.07 3.64
N PRO A 251 29.89 -1.93 4.85
CA PRO A 251 31.33 -2.08 5.09
C PRO A 251 31.77 -3.53 5.23
N PHE A 252 30.87 -4.45 4.93
CA PHE A 252 31.13 -5.88 5.03
C PHE A 252 31.32 -6.46 3.63
N GLU A 253 32.31 -7.31 3.49
CA GLU A 253 32.53 -8.10 2.29
C GLU A 253 32.28 -9.57 2.62
N LYS A 254 31.42 -10.21 1.85
CA LYS A 254 31.30 -11.65 1.82
C LYS A 254 31.81 -12.11 0.47
N LYS A 255 32.73 -13.10 0.43
CA LYS A 255 33.12 -13.70 -0.84
C LYS A 255 31.89 -14.34 -1.45
N VAL A 256 31.34 -13.67 -2.46
CA VAL A 256 30.24 -14.18 -3.27
C VAL A 256 30.79 -15.33 -4.08
N SER A 257 30.46 -16.56 -3.75
CA SER A 257 30.62 -17.67 -4.69
C SER A 257 29.46 -17.52 -5.69
N VAL A 258 29.75 -16.95 -6.85
CA VAL A 258 28.83 -16.93 -8.00
C VAL A 258 28.73 -18.37 -8.53
N ASN A 259 28.04 -19.20 -7.80
CA ASN A 259 27.64 -20.52 -8.27
C ASN A 259 26.11 -20.48 -8.36
N SER A 260 25.55 -20.88 -9.48
CA SER A 260 24.14 -21.04 -9.79
C SER A 260 23.47 -22.11 -8.92
N ARG A 261 23.72 -22.07 -7.60
CA ARG A 261 23.15 -23.02 -6.65
C ARG A 261 21.76 -22.59 -6.24
N THR A 262 20.93 -23.57 -5.97
CA THR A 262 19.60 -23.36 -5.43
C THR A 262 19.70 -23.08 -3.93
N ALA A 263 19.29 -21.89 -3.51
CA ALA A 263 19.22 -21.52 -2.08
C ALA A 263 18.05 -22.22 -1.38
N ILE A 264 16.90 -22.28 -2.06
CA ILE A 264 15.71 -22.96 -1.53
C ILE A 264 15.06 -23.79 -2.65
N LYS A 265 14.76 -25.05 -2.33
CA LYS A 265 13.99 -25.98 -3.18
C LYS A 265 12.78 -26.46 -2.43
N ILE A 266 11.60 -26.30 -3.02
CA ILE A 266 10.32 -26.74 -2.47
C ILE A 266 9.70 -27.71 -3.48
N GLU A 267 9.25 -28.86 -3.02
CA GLU A 267 8.65 -29.92 -3.85
C GLU A 267 7.34 -30.41 -3.20
N GLY A 268 6.21 -30.15 -3.87
CA GLY A 268 4.90 -30.62 -3.49
C GLY A 268 4.40 -30.18 -2.11
N LEU A 269 4.87 -29.02 -1.63
CA LEU A 269 4.55 -28.53 -0.29
C LEU A 269 3.06 -28.32 -0.09
N SER A 270 2.53 -28.94 0.95
CA SER A 270 1.15 -28.76 1.38
C SER A 270 1.06 -28.49 2.89
N LYS A 271 0.17 -27.54 3.27
CA LYS A 271 -0.11 -27.19 4.67
C LYS A 271 -1.61 -27.01 4.89
N TYR A 272 -2.13 -27.69 5.90
CA TYR A 272 -3.54 -27.65 6.29
C TYR A 272 -3.70 -27.03 7.68
N PHE A 273 -4.78 -26.29 7.88
CA PHE A 273 -5.32 -25.92 9.20
C PHE A 273 -6.75 -26.47 9.29
N ASN A 274 -6.92 -27.56 9.99
CA ASN A 274 -8.13 -28.37 9.98
C ASN A 274 -8.52 -28.77 8.53
N SER A 275 -9.68 -28.36 8.05
CA SER A 275 -10.14 -28.56 6.66
C SER A 275 -9.64 -27.51 5.67
N PHE A 276 -9.04 -26.42 6.15
CA PHE A 276 -8.57 -25.33 5.30
C PHE A 276 -7.16 -25.59 4.77
N LYS A 277 -7.01 -25.60 3.46
CA LYS A 277 -5.76 -25.82 2.76
C LYS A 277 -5.06 -24.47 2.54
N ALA A 278 -4.13 -24.13 3.42
CA ALA A 278 -3.44 -22.83 3.39
C ALA A 278 -2.29 -22.77 2.38
N VAL A 279 -1.66 -23.94 2.08
CA VAL A 279 -0.69 -24.12 0.99
C VAL A 279 -1.02 -25.43 0.29
N ASP A 280 -1.15 -25.42 -1.02
CA ASP A 280 -1.61 -26.52 -1.84
C ASP A 280 -0.61 -26.91 -2.93
N ASN A 281 0.15 -27.98 -2.69
CA ASN A 281 1.05 -28.61 -3.66
C ASN A 281 2.02 -27.63 -4.36
N VAL A 282 2.64 -26.74 -3.59
CA VAL A 282 3.57 -25.72 -4.10
C VAL A 282 4.94 -26.35 -4.40
N SER A 283 5.43 -26.13 -5.62
CA SER A 283 6.78 -26.51 -6.04
C SER A 283 7.47 -25.31 -6.71
N LEU A 284 8.65 -24.94 -6.20
CA LEU A 284 9.46 -23.85 -6.76
C LEU A 284 10.92 -23.95 -6.31
N SER A 285 11.78 -23.20 -6.98
CA SER A 285 13.20 -23.04 -6.59
C SER A 285 13.60 -21.56 -6.60
N ILE A 286 14.40 -21.17 -5.61
CA ILE A 286 14.98 -19.83 -5.47
C ILE A 286 16.50 -19.97 -5.56
N ARG A 287 17.15 -19.12 -6.35
CA ARG A 287 18.60 -19.14 -6.59
C ARG A 287 19.34 -18.42 -5.47
N GLU A 288 20.63 -18.77 -5.28
CA GLU A 288 21.49 -18.01 -4.38
C GLU A 288 21.71 -16.58 -4.92
N GLY A 289 21.63 -15.58 -4.03
CA GLY A 289 21.79 -14.17 -4.38
C GLY A 289 20.56 -13.52 -5.03
N GLU A 290 19.48 -14.27 -5.26
CA GLU A 290 18.28 -13.78 -5.90
C GLU A 290 17.40 -12.98 -4.94
N ILE A 291 16.83 -11.88 -5.41
CA ILE A 291 15.70 -11.19 -4.73
C ILE A 291 14.40 -11.77 -5.29
N PHE A 292 13.73 -12.59 -4.49
CA PHE A 292 12.53 -13.32 -4.89
C PHE A 292 11.28 -12.83 -4.13
N GLY A 293 10.23 -12.46 -4.86
CA GLY A 293 8.98 -11.95 -4.31
C GLY A 293 7.84 -12.97 -4.31
N PHE A 294 7.11 -13.12 -3.21
CA PHE A 294 5.80 -13.75 -3.17
C PHE A 294 4.72 -12.67 -3.19
N LEU A 295 3.97 -12.59 -4.27
CA LEU A 295 2.91 -11.63 -4.50
C LEU A 295 1.54 -12.32 -4.40
N GLY A 296 0.56 -11.70 -3.77
CA GLY A 296 -0.79 -12.28 -3.68
C GLY A 296 -1.70 -11.56 -2.70
N PRO A 297 -3.01 -11.80 -2.77
CA PRO A 297 -3.97 -11.20 -1.86
C PRO A 297 -3.76 -11.67 -0.41
N ASN A 298 -4.42 -10.99 0.52
CA ASN A 298 -4.45 -11.42 1.91
C ASN A 298 -5.14 -12.79 2.02
N GLY A 299 -4.50 -13.72 2.74
CA GLY A 299 -4.99 -15.10 2.83
C GLY A 299 -4.53 -16.04 1.71
N ALA A 300 -3.74 -15.58 0.73
CA ALA A 300 -3.20 -16.43 -0.35
C ALA A 300 -2.21 -17.51 0.12
N GLY A 301 -1.79 -17.51 1.39
CA GLY A 301 -0.88 -18.50 1.94
C GLY A 301 0.59 -18.06 2.03
N LYS A 302 0.95 -16.83 1.64
CA LYS A 302 2.32 -16.29 1.61
C LYS A 302 3.06 -16.46 2.95
N THR A 303 2.54 -15.87 4.02
CA THR A 303 3.12 -15.97 5.38
C THR A 303 3.16 -17.43 5.89
N THR A 304 2.18 -18.25 5.52
CA THR A 304 2.16 -19.68 5.87
C THR A 304 3.31 -20.41 5.18
N LEU A 305 3.53 -20.14 3.90
CA LEU A 305 4.64 -20.69 3.11
C LEU A 305 6.00 -20.29 3.73
N LEU A 306 6.19 -18.99 4.05
CA LEU A 306 7.41 -18.54 4.72
C LEU A 306 7.64 -19.25 6.07
N LYS A 307 6.60 -19.40 6.89
CA LYS A 307 6.71 -20.11 8.17
C LYS A 307 7.04 -21.60 8.00
N CYS A 308 6.61 -22.23 6.89
CA CYS A 308 7.03 -23.60 6.55
C CYS A 308 8.51 -23.64 6.13
N ILE A 309 8.99 -22.68 5.31
CA ILE A 309 10.40 -22.57 4.94
C ILE A 309 11.30 -22.39 6.18
N LEU A 310 10.86 -21.59 7.14
CA LEU A 310 11.52 -21.35 8.41
C LEU A 310 11.38 -22.52 9.41
N ALA A 311 10.65 -23.58 9.06
CA ALA A 311 10.27 -24.68 9.94
C ALA A 311 9.55 -24.23 11.24
N LEU A 312 8.95 -23.03 11.24
CA LEU A 312 8.08 -22.55 12.32
C LEU A 312 6.70 -23.22 12.29
N LEU A 313 6.32 -23.77 11.13
CA LEU A 313 5.14 -24.59 10.93
C LEU A 313 5.54 -25.95 10.33
N LYS A 314 5.06 -27.03 10.91
CA LYS A 314 5.22 -28.37 10.35
C LYS A 314 4.45 -28.49 9.05
N ILE A 315 5.08 -29.01 8.01
CA ILE A 315 4.44 -29.33 6.73
C ILE A 315 3.60 -30.61 6.84
N ASP A 316 2.56 -30.70 6.02
CA ASP A 316 1.67 -31.86 5.97
C ASP A 316 1.92 -32.75 4.74
N GLY A 317 2.65 -32.22 3.74
CA GLY A 317 3.10 -32.94 2.54
C GLY A 317 4.24 -32.24 1.84
N GLY A 318 4.99 -32.97 1.02
CA GLY A 318 6.13 -32.46 0.25
C GLY A 318 7.43 -32.37 1.03
N SER A 319 8.37 -31.59 0.50
CA SER A 319 9.68 -31.38 1.10
C SER A 319 10.19 -29.95 0.90
N ILE A 320 11.03 -29.48 1.81
CA ILE A 320 11.73 -28.17 1.71
C ILE A 320 13.21 -28.41 1.99
N ASN A 321 14.06 -28.00 1.06
CA ASN A 321 15.51 -27.98 1.21
C ASN A 321 16.00 -26.53 1.19
N VAL A 322 16.82 -26.15 2.17
CA VAL A 322 17.39 -24.81 2.32
C VAL A 322 18.91 -24.94 2.40
N LEU A 323 19.64 -24.31 1.47
CA LEU A 323 21.10 -24.40 1.38
C LEU A 323 21.63 -25.85 1.37
N GLY A 324 20.90 -26.76 0.70
CA GLY A 324 21.28 -28.17 0.62
C GLY A 324 20.88 -29.02 1.86
N MET A 325 20.24 -28.44 2.86
CA MET A 325 19.81 -29.11 4.11
C MET A 325 18.28 -29.13 4.22
N PRO A 326 17.66 -30.13 4.86
CA PRO A 326 16.25 -30.10 5.17
C PRO A 326 15.88 -28.87 6.01
N ALA A 327 14.71 -28.26 5.72
CA ALA A 327 14.22 -27.15 6.54
C ALA A 327 14.10 -27.59 8.02
N GLY A 328 14.51 -26.72 8.93
CA GLY A 328 14.53 -27.00 10.38
C GLY A 328 15.81 -27.63 10.90
N SER A 329 16.82 -27.89 10.03
CA SER A 329 18.17 -28.26 10.50
C SER A 329 18.72 -27.17 11.41
N PRO A 330 19.27 -27.53 12.61
CA PRO A 330 19.72 -26.55 13.60
C PRO A 330 20.76 -25.55 13.05
N GLU A 331 21.60 -26.03 12.12
CA GLU A 331 22.66 -25.26 11.47
C GLU A 331 22.13 -24.09 10.64
N LEU A 332 20.89 -24.19 10.13
CA LEU A 332 20.27 -23.14 9.31
C LEU A 332 19.98 -21.86 10.10
N LYS A 333 19.82 -21.94 11.42
CA LYS A 333 19.47 -20.76 12.25
C LYS A 333 20.47 -19.63 12.13
N GLN A 334 21.77 -19.95 11.98
CA GLN A 334 22.82 -18.94 11.81
C GLN A 334 22.90 -18.35 10.39
N TRP A 335 22.28 -19.01 9.39
CA TRP A 335 22.34 -18.64 7.99
C TRP A 335 21.09 -17.92 7.51
N ILE A 336 20.05 -17.83 8.38
CA ILE A 336 18.77 -17.21 8.03
C ILE A 336 18.52 -16.00 8.92
N GLY A 337 18.22 -14.86 8.30
CA GLY A 337 17.63 -13.69 8.94
C GLY A 337 16.14 -13.64 8.67
N TYR A 338 15.33 -13.30 9.66
CA TYR A 338 13.88 -13.22 9.50
C TYR A 338 13.31 -11.94 10.10
N MET A 339 12.53 -11.23 9.31
CA MET A 339 11.71 -10.10 9.72
C MET A 339 10.24 -10.46 9.53
N SER A 340 9.51 -10.60 10.63
CA SER A 340 8.08 -10.90 10.59
C SER A 340 7.24 -9.64 10.35
N GLN A 341 6.01 -9.82 9.86
CA GLN A 341 5.04 -8.75 9.61
C GLN A 341 4.74 -7.91 10.87
N ILE A 342 4.58 -8.58 12.03
CA ILE A 342 4.54 -7.90 13.32
C ILE A 342 5.97 -7.88 13.83
N PHE A 343 6.53 -6.69 14.01
CA PHE A 343 7.94 -6.52 14.34
C PHE A 343 8.41 -7.44 15.45
N SER A 344 9.52 -8.13 15.19
CA SER A 344 10.25 -8.89 16.22
C SER A 344 10.94 -8.00 17.24
N LEU A 345 10.84 -6.65 17.09
CA LEU A 345 11.46 -5.70 18.01
C LEU A 345 10.72 -5.64 19.35
N TYR A 346 11.49 -5.58 20.42
CA TYR A 346 10.98 -5.38 21.76
C TYR A 346 10.69 -3.89 21.97
N GLY A 347 9.40 -3.53 21.95
CA GLY A 347 8.95 -2.14 21.98
C GLY A 347 9.33 -1.35 23.24
N ASP A 348 9.50 -2.03 24.37
CA ASP A 348 9.87 -1.40 25.65
C ASP A 348 11.39 -1.25 25.84
N LEU A 349 12.18 -1.86 24.97
CA LEU A 349 13.62 -1.67 24.92
C LEU A 349 13.99 -0.47 24.04
N THR A 350 15.16 0.07 24.29
CA THR A 350 15.80 1.10 23.45
C THR A 350 16.30 0.49 22.14
N VAL A 351 16.65 1.35 21.18
CA VAL A 351 17.29 0.94 19.92
C VAL A 351 18.54 0.11 20.20
N LYS A 352 19.44 0.62 21.06
CA LYS A 352 20.69 -0.05 21.41
C LYS A 352 20.44 -1.41 22.05
N GLU A 353 19.56 -1.49 23.04
CA GLU A 353 19.22 -2.74 23.73
C GLU A 353 18.62 -3.78 22.79
N ASN A 354 17.79 -3.37 21.81
CA ASN A 354 17.31 -4.30 20.79
C ASN A 354 18.45 -4.89 19.96
N ILE A 355 19.39 -4.05 19.47
CA ILE A 355 20.54 -4.53 18.69
C ILE A 355 21.43 -5.44 19.52
N GLU A 356 21.72 -5.10 20.78
CA GLU A 356 22.51 -5.93 21.71
C GLU A 356 21.83 -7.28 21.98
N LEU A 357 20.51 -7.28 22.15
CA LEU A 357 19.74 -8.51 22.35
C LEU A 357 19.86 -9.44 21.14
N TYR A 358 19.66 -8.92 19.92
CA TYR A 358 19.83 -9.71 18.70
C TYR A 358 21.27 -10.18 18.51
N GLY A 359 22.26 -9.32 18.83
CA GLY A 359 23.66 -9.72 18.82
C GLY A 359 23.97 -10.89 19.74
N THR A 360 23.33 -10.91 20.93
CA THR A 360 23.46 -12.00 21.89
C THR A 360 22.75 -13.27 21.39
N LEU A 361 21.56 -13.15 20.84
CA LEU A 361 20.79 -14.27 20.27
C LEU A 361 21.51 -14.95 19.09
N TYR A 362 22.25 -14.16 18.30
CA TYR A 362 23.07 -14.67 17.19
C TYR A 362 24.50 -15.04 17.61
N GLU A 363 24.82 -14.98 18.89
CA GLU A 363 26.15 -15.32 19.44
C GLU A 363 27.30 -14.53 18.77
N ILE A 364 27.04 -13.26 18.43
CA ILE A 364 28.02 -12.40 17.73
C ILE A 364 29.09 -11.94 18.74
N GLU A 365 30.36 -12.09 18.35
CA GLU A 365 31.50 -11.64 19.14
C GLU A 365 31.42 -10.13 19.43
N LYS A 366 31.73 -9.69 20.67
CA LYS A 366 31.55 -8.31 21.13
C LYS A 366 32.19 -7.26 20.23
N LYS A 367 33.37 -7.54 19.65
CA LYS A 367 34.05 -6.61 18.75
C LYS A 367 33.26 -6.44 17.44
N ALA A 368 32.88 -7.55 16.81
CA ALA A 368 32.07 -7.56 15.60
C ALA A 368 30.69 -6.95 15.84
N LEU A 369 30.07 -7.20 17.01
CA LEU A 369 28.79 -6.62 17.36
C LEU A 369 28.83 -5.09 17.41
N LYS A 370 29.89 -4.49 17.95
CA LYS A 370 30.05 -3.05 18.00
C LYS A 370 30.11 -2.41 16.61
N GLU A 371 30.85 -3.03 15.68
CA GLU A 371 30.94 -2.56 14.28
C GLU A 371 29.59 -2.68 13.55
N ARG A 372 28.92 -3.82 13.70
CA ARG A 372 27.61 -4.09 13.09
C ARG A 372 26.51 -3.20 13.69
N MET A 373 26.55 -2.94 15.00
CA MET A 373 25.63 -2.01 15.65
C MET A 373 25.77 -0.59 15.11
N ASN A 374 27.00 -0.09 14.93
CA ASN A 374 27.23 1.21 14.34
C ASN A 374 26.68 1.29 12.91
N TRP A 375 26.88 0.23 12.13
CA TRP A 375 26.32 0.14 10.78
C TRP A 375 24.78 0.15 10.81
N VAL A 376 24.13 -0.67 11.64
CA VAL A 376 22.66 -0.69 11.79
C VAL A 376 22.12 0.68 12.17
N ILE A 377 22.75 1.37 13.14
CA ILE A 377 22.36 2.73 13.56
C ILE A 377 22.43 3.71 12.39
N ASN A 378 23.50 3.62 11.58
CA ASN A 378 23.66 4.51 10.42
C ASN A 378 22.63 4.23 9.31
N VAL A 379 22.47 2.97 8.87
CA VAL A 379 21.53 2.62 7.78
C VAL A 379 20.07 2.81 8.19
N SER A 380 19.76 2.70 9.48
CA SER A 380 18.42 2.95 10.01
C SER A 380 18.14 4.43 10.27
N ASN A 381 19.14 5.31 10.07
CA ASN A 381 19.06 6.74 10.38
C ASN A 381 18.69 7.01 11.84
N LEU A 382 19.34 6.28 12.75
CA LEU A 382 19.09 6.30 14.21
C LEU A 382 20.19 6.97 15.01
N LYS A 383 21.15 7.64 14.34
CA LYS A 383 22.24 8.34 15.01
C LYS A 383 21.70 9.42 15.95
N GLY A 384 22.09 9.35 17.22
CA GLY A 384 21.58 10.21 18.30
C GLY A 384 20.25 9.75 18.91
N MET A 385 19.68 8.63 18.45
CA MET A 385 18.45 8.04 18.97
C MET A 385 18.69 6.66 19.61
N GLU A 386 19.93 6.31 19.92
CA GLU A 386 20.34 4.99 20.43
C GLU A 386 19.60 4.61 21.73
N ASN A 387 19.30 5.61 22.56
CA ASN A 387 18.58 5.44 23.82
C ASN A 387 17.06 5.69 23.69
N ALA A 388 16.55 5.89 22.48
CA ALA A 388 15.12 6.07 22.27
C ALA A 388 14.39 4.72 22.40
N ILE A 389 13.24 4.72 23.08
CA ILE A 389 12.38 3.54 23.24
C ILE A 389 11.72 3.23 21.91
N VAL A 390 11.85 1.99 21.44
CA VAL A 390 11.44 1.57 20.10
C VAL A 390 9.94 1.79 19.83
N LYS A 391 9.05 1.56 20.80
CA LYS A 391 7.61 1.79 20.61
C LYS A 391 7.24 3.21 20.20
N LYS A 392 8.08 4.22 20.54
CA LYS A 392 7.86 5.63 20.24
C LYS A 392 8.39 6.05 18.85
N LEU A 393 9.14 5.19 18.17
CA LEU A 393 9.70 5.48 16.86
C LEU A 393 8.63 5.43 15.76
N PRO A 394 8.75 6.24 14.69
CA PRO A 394 7.95 6.11 13.49
C PRO A 394 8.08 4.73 12.85
N LEU A 395 7.03 4.30 12.12
CA LEU A 395 6.94 2.97 11.55
C LEU A 395 8.11 2.66 10.61
N GLY A 396 8.43 3.53 9.65
CA GLY A 396 9.54 3.33 8.71
C GLY A 396 10.92 3.21 9.38
N ILE A 397 11.11 3.87 10.53
CA ILE A 397 12.34 3.73 11.32
C ILE A 397 12.38 2.37 12.02
N LYS A 398 11.27 1.93 12.60
CA LYS A 398 11.15 0.59 13.20
C LYS A 398 11.46 -0.50 12.17
N GLN A 399 10.99 -0.36 10.95
CA GLN A 399 11.24 -1.35 9.90
C GLN A 399 12.72 -1.42 9.52
N ARG A 400 13.39 -0.27 9.36
CA ARG A 400 14.84 -0.27 9.09
C ARG A 400 15.64 -0.85 10.27
N LEU A 401 15.24 -0.56 11.49
CA LEU A 401 15.85 -1.18 12.67
C LEU A 401 15.62 -2.71 12.69
N ALA A 402 14.40 -3.16 12.38
CA ALA A 402 14.07 -4.58 12.30
C ALA A 402 14.87 -5.29 11.21
N LEU A 403 15.01 -4.68 10.02
CA LEU A 403 15.87 -5.18 8.96
C LEU A 403 17.34 -5.24 9.42
N GLY A 404 17.83 -4.16 10.05
CA GLY A 404 19.19 -4.13 10.61
C GLY A 404 19.43 -5.25 11.63
N CYS A 405 18.47 -5.48 12.53
CA CYS A 405 18.54 -6.59 13.48
C CYS A 405 18.51 -7.96 12.78
N ALA A 406 17.67 -8.15 11.77
CA ALA A 406 17.57 -9.38 11.00
C ALA A 406 18.82 -9.69 10.16
N THR A 407 19.62 -8.66 9.83
CA THR A 407 20.85 -8.78 9.05
C THR A 407 22.12 -8.74 9.89
N LEU A 408 22.00 -8.63 11.22
CA LEU A 408 23.12 -8.41 12.13
C LEU A 408 24.15 -9.55 12.10
N ASN A 409 23.72 -10.80 11.85
CA ASN A 409 24.59 -11.97 11.69
C ASN A 409 25.12 -12.17 10.26
N LEU A 410 24.82 -11.27 9.31
CA LEU A 410 25.15 -11.38 7.89
C LEU A 410 24.66 -12.71 7.29
N PRO A 411 23.35 -12.99 7.31
CA PRO A 411 22.80 -14.27 6.90
C PRO A 411 23.01 -14.51 5.39
N SER A 412 22.97 -15.78 4.96
CA SER A 412 22.97 -16.14 3.53
C SER A 412 21.57 -15.97 2.92
N ILE A 413 20.52 -16.13 3.73
CA ILE A 413 19.13 -15.96 3.32
C ILE A 413 18.45 -14.98 4.27
N LEU A 414 17.82 -13.96 3.69
CA LEU A 414 17.01 -12.97 4.42
C LEU A 414 15.55 -13.14 4.01
N ILE A 415 14.68 -13.40 4.98
CA ILE A 415 13.24 -13.58 4.77
C ILE A 415 12.49 -12.41 5.39
N LEU A 416 11.69 -11.71 4.57
CA LEU A 416 10.98 -10.50 4.92
C LEU A 416 9.48 -10.68 4.67
N ASP A 417 8.68 -10.63 5.72
CA ASP A 417 7.22 -10.81 5.63
C ASP A 417 6.53 -9.44 5.67
N GLU A 418 6.06 -8.98 4.51
CA GLU A 418 5.43 -7.67 4.29
C GLU A 418 6.23 -6.48 4.88
N PRO A 419 7.51 -6.33 4.53
CA PRO A 419 8.42 -5.46 5.26
C PRO A 419 8.12 -3.97 5.15
N THR A 420 7.42 -3.52 4.11
CA THR A 420 7.14 -2.09 3.87
C THR A 420 5.66 -1.75 3.92
N SER A 421 4.84 -2.65 4.49
CA SER A 421 3.41 -2.38 4.66
C SER A 421 3.17 -1.16 5.56
N GLY A 422 2.41 -0.17 5.05
CA GLY A 422 2.11 1.08 5.75
C GLY A 422 3.27 2.07 5.84
N VAL A 423 4.33 1.90 5.05
CA VAL A 423 5.50 2.79 5.01
C VAL A 423 5.34 3.79 3.88
N ASP A 424 5.72 5.03 4.16
CA ASP A 424 5.73 6.10 3.17
C ASP A 424 6.71 5.82 2.00
N PRO A 425 6.50 6.43 0.81
CA PRO A 425 7.30 6.13 -0.38
C PRO A 425 8.81 6.34 -0.18
N VAL A 426 9.21 7.38 0.55
CA VAL A 426 10.63 7.70 0.78
C VAL A 426 11.32 6.63 1.60
N ALA A 427 10.69 6.25 2.70
CA ALA A 427 11.20 5.19 3.57
C ALA A 427 11.20 3.84 2.84
N ARG A 428 10.18 3.56 2.00
CA ARG A 428 10.11 2.37 1.15
C ARG A 428 11.25 2.30 0.14
N LYS A 429 11.49 3.37 -0.63
CA LYS A 429 12.60 3.44 -1.59
C LYS A 429 13.95 3.22 -0.92
N SER A 430 14.19 3.88 0.22
CA SER A 430 15.41 3.69 1.02
C SER A 430 15.57 2.23 1.50
N PHE A 431 14.46 1.60 1.89
CA PHE A 431 14.45 0.19 2.33
C PHE A 431 14.85 -0.75 1.18
N TRP A 432 14.28 -0.56 -0.01
CA TRP A 432 14.61 -1.38 -1.18
C TRP A 432 16.03 -1.15 -1.69
N GLN A 433 16.55 0.08 -1.63
CA GLN A 433 17.96 0.34 -1.93
C GLN A 433 18.90 -0.40 -0.98
N LEU A 434 18.56 -0.49 0.32
CA LEU A 434 19.33 -1.27 1.29
C LEU A 434 19.27 -2.77 0.96
N ILE A 435 18.10 -3.31 0.62
CA ILE A 435 17.94 -4.72 0.21
C ILE A 435 18.79 -5.02 -1.03
N GLY A 436 18.70 -4.18 -2.09
CA GLY A 436 19.51 -4.34 -3.28
C GLY A 436 21.01 -4.35 -2.94
N GLY A 437 21.47 -3.39 -2.14
CA GLY A 437 22.87 -3.34 -1.71
C GLY A 437 23.31 -4.57 -0.91
N LEU A 438 22.44 -5.15 -0.08
CA LEU A 438 22.73 -6.39 0.66
C LEU A 438 22.84 -7.60 -0.29
N SER A 439 21.94 -7.71 -1.27
CA SER A 439 22.02 -8.75 -2.29
C SER A 439 23.28 -8.62 -3.14
N ASP A 440 23.52 -7.43 -3.70
CA ASP A 440 24.64 -7.18 -4.63
C ASP A 440 26.03 -7.35 -3.96
N LYS A 441 26.23 -6.73 -2.78
CA LYS A 441 27.53 -6.71 -2.13
C LYS A 441 27.84 -7.96 -1.30
N LEU A 442 26.82 -8.56 -0.69
CA LEU A 442 26.99 -9.70 0.21
C LEU A 442 26.55 -11.03 -0.42
N GLY A 443 25.97 -11.02 -1.63
CA GLY A 443 25.39 -12.21 -2.26
C GLY A 443 24.25 -12.81 -1.45
N MET A 444 23.52 -11.97 -0.73
CA MET A 444 22.43 -12.40 0.16
C MET A 444 21.20 -12.74 -0.67
N THR A 445 20.66 -13.95 -0.50
CA THR A 445 19.37 -14.33 -1.08
C THR A 445 18.27 -13.67 -0.29
N VAL A 446 17.40 -12.92 -0.93
CA VAL A 446 16.31 -12.20 -0.26
C VAL A 446 14.96 -12.74 -0.70
N ILE A 447 14.11 -13.08 0.26
CA ILE A 447 12.74 -13.54 0.02
C ILE A 447 11.79 -12.54 0.67
N VAL A 448 10.90 -11.98 -0.14
CA VAL A 448 9.95 -10.98 0.33
C VAL A 448 8.53 -11.45 0.05
N THR A 449 7.65 -11.36 1.05
CA THR A 449 6.21 -11.39 0.77
C THR A 449 5.70 -9.97 0.68
N THR A 450 4.83 -9.70 -0.27
CA THR A 450 4.17 -8.41 -0.38
C THR A 450 2.78 -8.54 -0.99
N HIS A 451 1.93 -7.60 -0.66
CA HIS A 451 0.69 -7.31 -1.37
C HIS A 451 0.79 -5.97 -2.12
N ASN A 452 1.94 -5.27 -2.04
CA ASN A 452 2.17 -4.04 -2.77
C ASN A 452 2.76 -4.36 -4.15
N LEU A 453 1.98 -4.09 -5.20
CA LEU A 453 2.33 -4.44 -6.58
C LEU A 453 3.53 -3.66 -7.12
N VAL A 454 3.78 -2.45 -6.60
CA VAL A 454 4.98 -1.65 -6.96
C VAL A 454 6.26 -2.36 -6.52
N GLU A 455 6.21 -3.14 -5.44
CA GLU A 455 7.39 -3.84 -4.93
C GLU A 455 7.81 -5.03 -5.80
N ALA A 456 6.91 -5.52 -6.66
CA ALA A 456 7.24 -6.57 -7.61
C ALA A 456 8.40 -6.17 -8.55
N ASP A 457 8.48 -4.91 -8.92
CA ASP A 457 9.52 -4.40 -9.83
C ASP A 457 10.91 -4.33 -9.18
N TYR A 458 11.02 -4.43 -7.86
CA TYR A 458 12.30 -4.56 -7.16
C TYR A 458 12.80 -6.01 -7.05
N CYS A 459 11.96 -6.99 -7.41
CA CYS A 459 12.31 -8.41 -7.37
C CYS A 459 12.81 -8.88 -8.73
N GLU A 460 13.83 -9.76 -8.75
CA GLU A 460 14.30 -10.38 -9.97
C GLU A 460 13.26 -11.37 -10.53
N ARG A 461 12.64 -12.15 -9.65
CA ARG A 461 11.53 -13.03 -9.98
C ARG A 461 10.45 -12.93 -8.91
N ILE A 462 9.20 -13.13 -9.35
CA ILE A 462 8.05 -13.17 -8.45
C ILE A 462 7.23 -14.44 -8.67
N ALA A 463 6.66 -14.94 -7.58
CA ALA A 463 5.63 -15.97 -7.59
C ALA A 463 4.30 -15.34 -7.23
N ILE A 464 3.32 -15.40 -8.11
CA ILE A 464 1.95 -14.97 -7.84
C ILE A 464 1.23 -16.13 -7.14
N MET A 465 0.72 -15.85 -5.94
CA MET A 465 -0.02 -16.83 -5.12
C MET A 465 -1.49 -16.48 -5.00
N ASN A 466 -2.35 -17.48 -5.12
CA ASN A 466 -3.76 -17.38 -4.85
C ASN A 466 -4.29 -18.69 -4.24
N GLU A 467 -5.15 -18.60 -3.21
CA GLU A 467 -5.80 -19.76 -2.57
C GLU A 467 -4.84 -20.91 -2.23
N GLY A 468 -3.65 -20.56 -1.71
CA GLY A 468 -2.62 -21.52 -1.32
C GLY A 468 -1.78 -22.07 -2.47
N LYS A 469 -2.02 -21.68 -3.72
CA LYS A 469 -1.31 -22.16 -4.91
C LYS A 469 -0.43 -21.07 -5.48
N VAL A 470 0.64 -21.48 -6.13
CA VAL A 470 1.42 -20.64 -7.03
C VAL A 470 0.82 -20.75 -8.42
N ILE A 471 0.32 -19.63 -8.95
CA ILE A 471 -0.37 -19.58 -10.25
C ILE A 471 0.53 -19.08 -11.39
N ALA A 472 1.59 -18.33 -11.08
CA ALA A 472 2.62 -17.92 -12.04
C ALA A 472 3.94 -17.68 -11.32
N ILE A 473 5.07 -17.93 -12.00
CA ILE A 473 6.43 -17.61 -11.54
C ILE A 473 7.24 -17.15 -12.75
N ASP A 474 7.69 -15.91 -12.74
CA ASP A 474 8.67 -15.40 -13.71
C ASP A 474 9.23 -14.03 -13.26
N THR A 475 10.08 -13.42 -14.11
CA THR A 475 10.46 -12.01 -13.94
C THR A 475 9.25 -11.10 -14.12
N PRO A 476 9.17 -9.95 -13.45
CA PRO A 476 8.07 -9.00 -13.65
C PRO A 476 7.86 -8.63 -15.12
N GLU A 477 8.95 -8.53 -15.89
CA GLU A 477 8.89 -8.20 -17.31
C GLU A 477 8.29 -9.33 -18.16
N ASN A 478 8.65 -10.58 -17.90
CA ASN A 478 8.07 -11.73 -18.61
C ASN A 478 6.57 -11.88 -18.31
N LEU A 479 6.15 -11.63 -17.07
CA LEU A 479 4.74 -11.66 -16.71
C LEU A 479 3.93 -10.57 -17.44
N ARG A 480 4.50 -9.36 -17.57
CA ARG A 480 3.89 -8.29 -18.39
C ARG A 480 3.84 -8.68 -19.87
N LYS A 481 4.92 -9.28 -20.38
CA LYS A 481 4.94 -9.75 -21.76
C LYS A 481 3.87 -10.81 -22.02
N GLU A 482 3.70 -11.77 -21.12
CA GLU A 482 2.64 -12.78 -21.24
C GLU A 482 1.25 -12.13 -21.27
N PHE A 483 1.02 -11.11 -20.44
CA PHE A 483 -0.21 -10.32 -20.48
C PHE A 483 -0.42 -9.66 -21.84
N VAL A 484 0.62 -8.99 -22.39
CA VAL A 484 0.55 -8.33 -23.69
C VAL A 484 0.36 -9.32 -24.84
N ASP A 485 1.05 -10.46 -24.80
CA ASP A 485 0.93 -11.52 -25.81
C ASP A 485 -0.51 -12.08 -25.87
N PHE A 486 -1.20 -12.11 -24.74
CA PHE A 486 -2.57 -12.58 -24.63
C PHE A 486 -3.61 -11.51 -24.96
N HIS A 487 -3.50 -10.34 -24.35
CA HIS A 487 -4.49 -9.25 -24.41
C HIS A 487 -4.20 -8.15 -25.44
N GLY A 488 -2.96 -8.03 -25.89
CA GLY A 488 -2.49 -6.89 -26.68
C GLY A 488 -1.92 -5.75 -25.80
N ASP A 489 -1.55 -4.67 -26.47
CA ASP A 489 -1.01 -3.49 -25.82
C ASP A 489 -2.05 -2.80 -24.95
N VAL A 490 -1.58 -2.14 -23.86
CA VAL A 490 -2.42 -1.35 -22.98
C VAL A 490 -2.33 0.11 -23.36
N TYR A 491 -3.48 0.75 -23.49
CA TYR A 491 -3.60 2.18 -23.73
C TYR A 491 -4.26 2.85 -22.53
N GLU A 492 -3.76 4.02 -22.16
CA GLU A 492 -4.37 4.89 -21.17
C GLU A 492 -5.14 6.00 -21.90
N LEU A 493 -6.45 6.09 -21.63
CA LEU A 493 -7.34 7.15 -22.09
C LEU A 493 -7.67 8.07 -20.91
N TYR A 494 -7.44 9.38 -21.09
CA TYR A 494 -7.86 10.39 -20.12
C TYR A 494 -8.99 11.23 -20.71
N PRO A 495 -10.26 10.91 -20.44
CA PRO A 495 -11.38 11.66 -20.94
C PRO A 495 -11.61 12.96 -20.15
N ASP A 496 -12.24 13.95 -20.78
CA ASP A 496 -12.61 15.22 -20.13
C ASP A 496 -13.71 15.02 -19.08
N LYS A 497 -14.56 14.01 -19.26
CA LYS A 497 -15.66 13.64 -18.37
C LYS A 497 -15.67 12.12 -18.19
N GLN A 498 -16.33 11.66 -17.15
CA GLN A 498 -16.55 10.23 -16.98
C GLN A 498 -17.30 9.66 -18.20
N ILE A 499 -16.83 8.53 -18.68
CA ILE A 499 -17.36 7.87 -19.88
C ILE A 499 -18.20 6.65 -19.51
N ASP A 500 -19.15 6.35 -20.37
CA ASP A 500 -19.85 5.08 -20.35
C ASP A 500 -18.93 4.00 -20.93
N THR A 501 -18.57 3.02 -20.10
CA THR A 501 -17.67 1.94 -20.48
C THR A 501 -18.30 0.98 -21.51
N GLU A 502 -19.64 0.95 -21.63
CA GLU A 502 -20.33 0.12 -22.61
C GLU A 502 -19.93 0.46 -24.05
N THR A 503 -19.58 1.71 -24.31
CA THR A 503 -19.10 2.18 -25.63
C THR A 503 -17.91 1.36 -26.14
N PHE A 504 -16.96 1.03 -25.26
CA PHE A 504 -15.76 0.26 -25.59
C PHE A 504 -16.00 -1.24 -25.46
N SER A 505 -16.71 -1.67 -24.43
CA SER A 505 -17.03 -3.07 -24.19
C SER A 505 -17.84 -3.71 -25.32
N ALA A 506 -18.74 -2.95 -25.95
CA ALA A 506 -19.50 -3.37 -27.14
C ALA A 506 -18.62 -3.70 -28.36
N ARG A 507 -17.35 -3.23 -28.38
CA ARG A 507 -16.33 -3.55 -29.39
C ARG A 507 -15.32 -4.58 -28.93
N GLU A 508 -15.61 -5.29 -27.86
CA GLU A 508 -14.72 -6.27 -27.22
C GLU A 508 -13.40 -5.64 -26.73
N ILE A 509 -13.39 -4.32 -26.48
CA ILE A 509 -12.27 -3.65 -25.85
C ILE A 509 -12.48 -3.74 -24.35
N SER A 510 -11.56 -4.42 -23.66
CA SER A 510 -11.53 -4.42 -22.20
C SER A 510 -11.20 -3.04 -21.70
N ILE A 511 -11.96 -2.54 -20.75
CA ILE A 511 -11.79 -1.22 -20.18
C ILE A 511 -11.86 -1.28 -18.65
N THR A 512 -10.89 -0.69 -18.00
CA THR A 512 -10.79 -0.65 -16.54
C THR A 512 -10.62 0.80 -16.09
N PRO A 513 -11.44 1.29 -15.16
CA PRO A 513 -11.27 2.62 -14.62
C PRO A 513 -10.05 2.71 -13.70
N PHE A 514 -9.23 3.74 -13.88
CA PHE A 514 -8.10 4.09 -13.07
C PHE A 514 -8.21 5.56 -12.63
N GLY A 515 -9.01 5.81 -11.59
CA GLY A 515 -9.40 7.17 -11.22
C GLY A 515 -10.20 7.85 -12.33
N ARG A 516 -9.69 8.97 -12.86
CA ARG A 516 -10.28 9.64 -14.04
C ARG A 516 -9.84 9.06 -15.37
N ARG A 517 -8.82 8.23 -15.36
CA ARG A 517 -8.25 7.58 -16.54
C ARG A 517 -8.87 6.21 -16.73
N TYR A 518 -8.71 5.64 -17.91
CA TYR A 518 -9.14 4.29 -18.23
C TYR A 518 -8.01 3.55 -18.93
N HIS A 519 -7.74 2.34 -18.49
CA HIS A 519 -6.88 1.42 -19.20
C HIS A 519 -7.72 0.62 -20.18
N LEU A 520 -7.31 0.59 -21.44
CA LEU A 520 -7.98 -0.12 -22.53
C LEU A 520 -7.01 -1.12 -23.13
N TRP A 521 -7.50 -2.32 -23.39
CA TRP A 521 -6.74 -3.33 -24.11
C TRP A 521 -7.63 -4.26 -24.92
N LYS A 522 -7.10 -4.66 -26.08
CA LYS A 522 -7.64 -5.68 -26.96
C LYS A 522 -6.52 -6.10 -27.88
N LYS A 523 -6.50 -7.34 -28.32
CA LYS A 523 -5.51 -7.81 -29.29
C LYS A 523 -5.60 -7.03 -30.60
N GLY A 524 -4.49 -6.37 -30.97
CA GLY A 524 -4.43 -5.53 -32.16
C GLY A 524 -5.06 -4.13 -32.00
N LEU A 525 -5.44 -3.72 -30.79
CA LEU A 525 -5.93 -2.36 -30.52
C LEU A 525 -4.86 -1.33 -30.88
N THR A 526 -5.29 -0.23 -31.49
CA THR A 526 -4.41 0.88 -31.86
C THR A 526 -4.93 2.19 -31.27
N GLU A 527 -4.02 3.14 -31.09
CA GLU A 527 -4.39 4.49 -30.64
C GLU A 527 -5.40 5.17 -31.60
N VAL A 528 -5.25 4.90 -32.92
CA VAL A 528 -6.16 5.44 -33.95
C VAL A 528 -7.58 4.91 -33.78
N GLU A 529 -7.72 3.61 -33.46
CA GLU A 529 -9.03 3.00 -33.22
C GLU A 529 -9.71 3.61 -31.98
N ILE A 530 -8.94 3.82 -30.89
CA ILE A 530 -9.46 4.46 -29.67
C ILE A 530 -9.90 5.91 -29.97
N LYS A 531 -9.10 6.69 -30.71
CA LYS A 531 -9.44 8.05 -31.14
C LYS A 531 -10.72 8.06 -31.98
N THR A 532 -10.81 7.19 -32.97
CA THR A 532 -11.98 7.08 -33.84
C THR A 532 -13.26 6.77 -33.07
N LEU A 533 -13.17 5.84 -32.11
CA LEU A 533 -14.30 5.50 -31.24
C LEU A 533 -14.69 6.66 -30.31
N SER A 534 -13.70 7.32 -29.72
CA SER A 534 -13.93 8.48 -28.87
C SER A 534 -14.61 9.62 -29.61
N ASP A 535 -14.15 9.93 -30.82
CA ASP A 535 -14.73 10.98 -31.68
C ASP A 535 -16.16 10.61 -32.12
N ALA A 536 -16.39 9.35 -32.52
CA ALA A 536 -17.72 8.87 -32.94
C ALA A 536 -18.77 9.00 -31.82
N HIS A 537 -18.35 8.81 -30.55
CA HIS A 537 -19.21 8.92 -29.38
C HIS A 537 -19.12 10.30 -28.68
N LYS A 538 -18.44 11.28 -29.30
CA LYS A 538 -18.24 12.64 -28.77
C LYS A 538 -17.59 12.64 -27.35
N ILE A 539 -16.70 11.70 -27.12
CA ILE A 539 -15.91 11.63 -25.89
C ILE A 539 -14.71 12.57 -26.06
N GLY A 540 -14.75 13.74 -25.41
CA GLY A 540 -13.59 14.61 -25.33
C GLY A 540 -12.52 13.97 -24.45
N TYR A 541 -11.26 14.09 -24.84
CA TYR A 541 -10.14 13.54 -24.07
C TYR A 541 -8.92 14.46 -24.12
N ARG A 542 -8.13 14.43 -23.07
CA ARG A 542 -6.87 15.18 -22.95
C ARG A 542 -5.75 14.48 -23.70
N TYR A 543 -5.65 13.16 -23.54
CA TYR A 543 -4.67 12.32 -24.25
C TYR A 543 -5.12 10.86 -24.33
N ILE A 544 -4.55 10.16 -25.29
CA ILE A 544 -4.53 8.71 -25.42
C ILE A 544 -3.07 8.33 -25.62
N ARG A 545 -2.56 7.39 -24.85
CA ARG A 545 -1.17 6.94 -24.97
C ARG A 545 -1.03 5.45 -24.69
N LYS A 546 -0.08 4.80 -25.34
CA LYS A 546 0.34 3.44 -24.98
C LYS A 546 1.13 3.49 -23.67
N ILE A 547 0.84 2.59 -22.75
CA ILE A 547 1.54 2.48 -21.46
C ILE A 547 2.12 1.07 -21.27
N ARG A 548 3.16 0.97 -20.43
CA ARG A 548 3.61 -0.31 -19.90
C ARG A 548 2.49 -0.88 -19.03
N PRO A 549 2.08 -2.16 -19.19
CA PRO A 549 1.02 -2.73 -18.36
C PRO A 549 1.35 -2.58 -16.87
N PRO A 550 0.49 -1.90 -16.07
CA PRO A 550 0.64 -1.86 -14.63
C PRO A 550 0.63 -3.26 -14.05
N MET A 551 1.43 -3.52 -13.01
CA MET A 551 1.43 -4.83 -12.36
C MET A 551 0.06 -5.20 -11.77
N GLU A 552 -0.82 -4.22 -11.50
CA GLU A 552 -2.19 -4.44 -11.06
C GLU A 552 -3.01 -5.19 -12.13
N ASP A 553 -2.95 -4.75 -13.38
CA ASP A 553 -3.67 -5.39 -14.48
C ASP A 553 -3.12 -6.80 -14.77
N VAL A 554 -1.79 -6.94 -14.73
CA VAL A 554 -1.10 -8.24 -14.88
C VAL A 554 -1.50 -9.21 -13.77
N PHE A 555 -1.51 -8.75 -12.53
CA PHE A 555 -1.86 -9.55 -11.37
C PHE A 555 -3.31 -10.06 -11.45
N ILE A 556 -4.25 -9.21 -11.84
CA ILE A 556 -5.65 -9.57 -12.01
C ILE A 556 -5.82 -10.59 -13.12
N TYR A 557 -5.13 -10.42 -14.24
CA TYR A 557 -5.12 -11.40 -15.33
C TYR A 557 -4.76 -12.80 -14.84
N PHE A 558 -3.67 -12.94 -14.07
CA PHE A 558 -3.27 -14.24 -13.55
C PHE A 558 -4.26 -14.81 -12.52
N LEU A 559 -4.97 -13.97 -11.76
CA LEU A 559 -6.03 -14.42 -10.86
C LEU A 559 -7.26 -14.94 -11.60
N GLU A 560 -7.60 -14.37 -12.76
CA GLU A 560 -8.75 -14.72 -13.57
C GLU A 560 -8.46 -15.86 -14.57
N LYS A 561 -7.20 -16.07 -14.92
CA LYS A 561 -6.72 -17.17 -15.77
C LYS A 561 -6.88 -18.50 -15.03
N LYS A 562 -8.00 -19.18 -15.23
CA LYS A 562 -8.30 -20.51 -14.68
C LYS A 562 -7.69 -21.64 -15.51
#